data_563a65368faac3a191936bbf43b6b5cd
#
_entry.id   563a65368faac3a191936bbf43b6b5cd
#
_cell.length_a   1.000
_cell.length_b   1.000
_cell.length_c   1.000
_cell.angle_alpha   90.00
_cell.angle_beta   90.00
_cell.angle_gamma   90.00
#
_symmetry.space_group_name_H-M   'P 1'
#
loop_
_entity.id
_entity.type
_entity.pdbx_description
1 polymer ?
#
loop_
_entity_poly.entity_id
_entity_poly.type
_entity_poly.pdbx_seq_one_letter_code
_entity_poly.pdbx_strand_id
1 'polypeptide(L)'
;MTADTHRAIEAVWRIESARLIGGLARLVKDVGLAEDLAQDALVAALERWPESGVPDNPGAWLMATAKHRAIDHLRRRKLLDTKHETLGHELEAEQERTAPDLDRLDDDFGDDILRLIFTTCHPVLSPEARVALTLRLLGGLATDEIARAFLVPEATIAQRIVRAKRTLREAHVPFEVPRGAERASRLASVLEVIYLVFNEGYSATAGDDWARPALCEDAVRLARVLAELVPQEPEVHGLAALLEIQSSRLRARLGPAGEPILLLDQYRARWDQLLIRRGLKALERAEVLGGAYGPYTVQAAIAACHARATSPEETDWTRITALYDALAQLTPSPVVELNRGVAYAMAFGPAAGLEIVDPLQDEPAMREYYLLPAVRADFLAKLGRSEEARQELERAAGLTRNARERTLLIERAQSLKRV
;
A
#
# COMPACT_ATOMS: atom_id res chain seq x y z
N MET A 1 -6.09 -4.31 34.13
CA MET A 1 -6.98 -3.26 33.63
C MET A 1 -6.27 -2.29 32.68
N THR A 2 -5.14 -1.69 33.03
CA THR A 2 -4.47 -0.69 32.15
C THR A 2 -3.97 -1.22 30.78
N ALA A 3 -3.37 -2.41 30.72
CA ALA A 3 -2.87 -2.98 29.46
C ALA A 3 -3.98 -3.36 28.46
N ASP A 4 -5.13 -3.80 28.95
CA ASP A 4 -6.28 -4.12 28.09
C ASP A 4 -6.94 -2.85 27.54
N THR A 5 -7.01 -1.80 28.36
CA THR A 5 -7.52 -0.49 27.91
C THR A 5 -6.64 0.13 26.86
N HIS A 6 -5.30 0.08 26.99
CA HIS A 6 -4.37 0.58 25.97
C HIS A 6 -4.53 -0.16 24.64
N ARG A 7 -4.63 -1.50 24.67
CA ARG A 7 -4.89 -2.29 23.45
C ARG A 7 -6.22 -1.94 22.79
N ALA A 8 -7.25 -1.68 23.59
CA ALA A 8 -8.55 -1.23 23.07
C ALA A 8 -8.44 0.16 22.43
N ILE A 9 -7.71 1.10 23.03
CA ILE A 9 -7.46 2.43 22.47
C ILE A 9 -6.72 2.33 21.12
N GLU A 10 -5.68 1.51 21.04
CA GLU A 10 -4.94 1.28 19.79
C GLU A 10 -5.84 0.70 18.70
N ALA A 11 -6.67 -0.27 19.02
CA ALA A 11 -7.61 -0.87 18.08
C ALA A 11 -8.65 0.15 17.60
N VAL A 12 -9.21 0.96 18.49
CA VAL A 12 -10.13 2.05 18.16
C VAL A 12 -9.44 3.08 17.25
N TRP A 13 -8.21 3.47 17.58
CA TRP A 13 -7.46 4.42 16.78
C TRP A 13 -7.23 3.93 15.35
N ARG A 14 -6.82 2.69 15.16
CA ARG A 14 -6.63 2.09 13.82
C ARG A 14 -7.91 2.08 12.97
N ILE A 15 -9.07 1.95 13.61
CA ILE A 15 -10.37 1.95 12.93
C ILE A 15 -10.85 3.37 12.63
N GLU A 16 -10.74 4.30 13.58
CA GLU A 16 -11.42 5.58 13.55
C GLU A 16 -10.53 6.75 13.11
N SER A 17 -9.19 6.62 13.16
CA SER A 17 -8.26 7.72 12.88
C SER A 17 -8.48 8.37 11.52
N ALA A 18 -8.66 7.59 10.45
CA ALA A 18 -8.87 8.13 9.10
C ALA A 18 -10.17 8.94 8.99
N ARG A 19 -11.25 8.48 9.63
CA ARG A 19 -12.55 9.17 9.72
C ARG A 19 -12.41 10.47 10.48
N LEU A 20 -11.75 10.40 11.64
CA LEU A 20 -11.53 11.55 12.51
C LEU A 20 -10.71 12.63 11.79
N ILE A 21 -9.56 12.26 11.21
CA ILE A 21 -8.69 13.18 10.48
C ILE A 21 -9.40 13.75 9.25
N GLY A 22 -10.13 12.93 8.47
CA GLY A 22 -10.88 13.38 7.30
C GLY A 22 -11.95 14.41 7.66
N GLY A 23 -12.78 14.13 8.67
CA GLY A 23 -13.80 15.06 9.15
C GLY A 23 -13.22 16.38 9.68
N LEU A 24 -12.10 16.32 10.42
CA LEU A 24 -11.39 17.50 10.90
C LEU A 24 -10.74 18.28 9.75
N ALA A 25 -10.14 17.61 8.77
CA ALA A 25 -9.50 18.26 7.61
C ALA A 25 -10.52 19.05 6.78
N ARG A 26 -11.76 18.56 6.66
CA ARG A 26 -12.87 19.32 6.06
C ARG A 26 -13.18 20.60 6.83
N LEU A 27 -13.14 20.52 8.16
CA LEU A 27 -13.44 21.66 9.04
C LEU A 27 -12.33 22.71 9.04
N VAL A 28 -11.08 22.29 9.23
CA VAL A 28 -9.92 23.20 9.39
C VAL A 28 -9.18 23.50 8.08
N LYS A 29 -9.50 22.78 6.99
CA LYS A 29 -8.87 22.88 5.65
C LYS A 29 -7.34 22.72 5.66
N ASP A 30 -6.81 22.00 6.64
CA ASP A 30 -5.39 21.69 6.79
C ASP A 30 -5.25 20.29 7.39
N VAL A 31 -4.67 19.37 6.63
CA VAL A 31 -4.51 17.98 7.01
C VAL A 31 -3.53 17.82 8.18
N GLY A 32 -2.52 18.70 8.26
CA GLY A 32 -1.56 18.71 9.36
C GLY A 32 -2.22 19.06 10.69
N LEU A 33 -2.97 20.18 10.70
CA LEU A 33 -3.74 20.61 11.87
C LEU A 33 -4.82 19.58 12.24
N ALA A 34 -5.46 18.96 11.25
CA ALA A 34 -6.46 17.92 11.50
C ALA A 34 -5.86 16.72 12.23
N GLU A 35 -4.67 16.26 11.81
CA GLU A 35 -3.96 15.18 12.52
C GLU A 35 -3.58 15.57 13.93
N ASP A 36 -3.03 16.77 14.12
CA ASP A 36 -2.62 17.25 15.46
C ASP A 36 -3.81 17.27 16.43
N LEU A 37 -4.98 17.78 15.98
CA LEU A 37 -6.22 17.78 16.76
C LEU A 37 -6.75 16.36 17.03
N ALA A 38 -6.63 15.46 16.07
CA ALA A 38 -6.99 14.06 16.25
C ALA A 38 -6.09 13.36 17.27
N GLN A 39 -4.78 13.61 17.23
CA GLN A 39 -3.83 13.11 18.23
C GLN A 39 -4.11 13.65 19.63
N ASP A 40 -4.46 14.92 19.73
CA ASP A 40 -4.90 15.52 21.00
C ASP A 40 -6.14 14.82 21.59
N ALA A 41 -7.08 14.38 20.75
CA ALA A 41 -8.22 13.60 21.22
C ALA A 41 -7.80 12.20 21.66
N LEU A 42 -6.83 11.56 20.98
CA LEU A 42 -6.25 10.29 21.40
C LEU A 42 -5.55 10.41 22.76
N VAL A 43 -4.75 11.46 22.97
CA VAL A 43 -4.12 11.72 24.29
C VAL A 43 -5.18 11.85 25.38
N ALA A 44 -6.26 12.59 25.12
CA ALA A 44 -7.37 12.69 26.07
C ALA A 44 -8.05 11.35 26.37
N ALA A 45 -8.13 10.43 25.38
CA ALA A 45 -8.63 9.07 25.59
C ALA A 45 -7.66 8.26 26.46
N LEU A 46 -6.35 8.35 26.19
CA LEU A 46 -5.32 7.67 26.99
C LEU A 46 -5.30 8.12 28.47
N GLU A 47 -5.64 9.39 28.73
CA GLU A 47 -5.74 9.94 30.09
C GLU A 47 -7.05 9.52 30.78
N ARG A 48 -8.18 9.52 30.08
CA ARG A 48 -9.50 9.38 30.70
C ARG A 48 -10.04 7.94 30.75
N TRP A 49 -9.88 7.18 29.66
CA TRP A 49 -10.47 5.84 29.55
C TRP A 49 -9.90 4.79 30.51
N PRO A 50 -8.63 4.87 30.99
CA PRO A 50 -8.17 3.99 32.06
C PRO A 50 -8.98 4.11 33.35
N GLU A 51 -9.54 5.29 33.63
CA GLU A 51 -10.33 5.56 34.85
C GLU A 51 -11.84 5.41 34.62
N SER A 52 -12.36 5.97 33.50
CA SER A 52 -13.79 6.01 33.20
C SER A 52 -14.34 4.78 32.45
N GLY A 53 -13.45 3.93 31.92
CA GLY A 53 -13.79 2.90 30.94
C GLY A 53 -13.86 3.42 29.51
N VAL A 54 -13.78 2.50 28.54
CA VAL A 54 -13.97 2.81 27.12
C VAL A 54 -15.45 3.11 26.88
N PRO A 55 -15.81 4.24 26.24
CA PRO A 55 -17.21 4.57 25.94
C PRO A 55 -17.87 3.52 25.02
N ASP A 56 -19.20 3.42 25.06
CA ASP A 56 -19.97 2.55 24.14
C ASP A 56 -19.75 2.91 22.66
N ASN A 57 -19.57 4.21 22.36
CA ASN A 57 -19.22 4.70 21.03
C ASN A 57 -17.92 5.52 21.08
N PRO A 58 -16.75 4.84 21.05
CA PRO A 58 -15.47 5.50 21.19
C PRO A 58 -15.12 6.43 20.03
N GLY A 59 -15.57 6.11 18.80
CA GLY A 59 -15.37 6.97 17.62
C GLY A 59 -16.11 8.30 17.77
N ALA A 60 -17.36 8.30 18.18
CA ALA A 60 -18.13 9.53 18.45
C ALA A 60 -17.51 10.36 19.56
N TRP A 61 -17.00 9.74 20.61
CA TRP A 61 -16.32 10.43 21.71
C TRP A 61 -15.04 11.14 21.24
N LEU A 62 -14.21 10.46 20.44
CA LEU A 62 -13.01 11.04 19.85
C LEU A 62 -13.37 12.21 18.92
N MET A 63 -14.38 12.04 18.06
CA MET A 63 -14.84 13.09 17.16
C MET A 63 -15.35 14.32 17.91
N ALA A 64 -16.18 14.15 18.93
CA ALA A 64 -16.68 15.26 19.76
C ALA A 64 -15.53 16.00 20.44
N THR A 65 -14.56 15.26 21.03
CA THR A 65 -13.41 15.82 21.70
C THR A 65 -12.53 16.64 20.74
N ALA A 66 -12.25 16.10 19.55
CA ALA A 66 -11.45 16.77 18.53
C ALA A 66 -12.16 17.98 17.92
N LYS A 67 -13.48 17.89 17.66
CA LYS A 67 -14.31 19.03 17.17
C LYS A 67 -14.28 20.22 18.13
N HIS A 68 -14.44 20.00 19.43
CA HIS A 68 -14.34 21.08 20.42
C HIS A 68 -12.99 21.79 20.33
N ARG A 69 -11.90 21.04 20.27
CA ARG A 69 -10.55 21.62 20.12
C ARG A 69 -10.36 22.37 18.80
N ALA A 70 -10.94 21.86 17.69
CA ALA A 70 -10.90 22.52 16.39
C ALA A 70 -11.62 23.88 16.42
N ILE A 71 -12.80 23.93 17.03
CA ILE A 71 -13.57 25.17 17.18
C ILE A 71 -12.81 26.19 18.02
N ASP A 72 -12.22 25.75 19.13
CA ASP A 72 -11.42 26.62 19.98
C ASP A 72 -10.19 27.16 19.24
N HIS A 73 -9.53 26.32 18.43
CA HIS A 73 -8.41 26.74 17.60
C HIS A 73 -8.83 27.78 16.56
N LEU A 74 -9.93 27.54 15.84
CA LEU A 74 -10.47 28.47 14.85
C LEU A 74 -10.90 29.80 15.47
N ARG A 75 -11.53 29.78 16.65
CA ARG A 75 -11.90 30.99 17.41
C ARG A 75 -10.67 31.80 17.80
N ARG A 76 -9.63 31.16 18.33
CA ARG A 76 -8.37 31.85 18.72
C ARG A 76 -7.68 32.46 17.50
N ARG A 77 -7.63 31.75 16.37
CA ARG A 77 -7.04 32.24 15.12
C ARG A 77 -7.80 33.47 14.64
N LYS A 78 -9.13 33.41 14.61
CA LYS A 78 -9.98 34.54 14.21
C LYS A 78 -9.78 35.77 15.11
N LEU A 79 -9.67 35.58 16.43
CA LEU A 79 -9.37 36.64 17.36
C LEU A 79 -8.00 37.28 17.15
N LEU A 80 -6.98 36.47 16.74
CA LEU A 80 -5.67 36.99 16.39
C LEU A 80 -5.67 37.74 15.08
N ASP A 81 -6.36 37.24 14.05
CA ASP A 81 -6.52 37.91 12.75
C ASP A 81 -7.27 39.22 12.92
N THR A 82 -8.36 39.24 13.72
CA THR A 82 -9.11 40.46 14.04
C THR A 82 -8.27 41.48 14.82
N LYS A 83 -7.38 41.04 15.73
CA LYS A 83 -6.46 41.96 16.42
C LYS A 83 -5.42 42.60 15.48
N HIS A 84 -5.05 41.90 14.41
CA HIS A 84 -4.19 42.46 13.36
C HIS A 84 -4.94 43.36 12.38
N GLU A 85 -6.27 43.20 12.24
CA GLU A 85 -7.14 44.03 11.39
C GLU A 85 -7.79 45.21 12.11
N THR A 86 -7.74 45.30 13.45
CA THR A 86 -8.39 46.34 14.23
C THR A 86 -7.70 47.72 14.13
N LEU A 87 -7.32 48.09 12.88
CA LEU A 87 -7.23 49.51 12.46
C LEU A 87 -8.39 49.91 11.52
N GLY A 88 -9.44 49.12 11.38
CA GLY A 88 -10.58 49.39 10.51
C GLY A 88 -11.91 48.82 11.04
N HIS A 89 -12.82 49.73 11.37
CA HIS A 89 -14.14 49.57 11.97
C HIS A 89 -15.14 48.63 11.25
N GLU A 90 -16.05 48.04 12.04
CA GLU A 90 -17.41 47.60 11.70
C GLU A 90 -17.56 46.26 10.94
N LEU A 91 -17.55 45.13 11.66
CA LEU A 91 -18.13 43.85 11.17
C LEU A 91 -18.50 42.86 12.30
N GLU A 92 -18.97 43.33 13.46
CA GLU A 92 -19.36 42.45 14.57
C GLU A 92 -20.74 41.76 14.41
N ALA A 93 -21.62 42.22 13.51
CA ALA A 93 -22.99 41.72 13.41
C ALA A 93 -23.20 40.54 12.42
N GLU A 94 -22.27 40.24 11.57
CA GLU A 94 -22.40 39.16 10.55
C GLU A 94 -21.75 37.84 10.96
N GLN A 95 -21.06 37.78 12.10
CA GLN A 95 -20.19 36.71 12.54
C GLN A 95 -20.86 35.58 13.35
N GLU A 96 -22.08 35.80 13.87
CA GLU A 96 -22.83 34.74 14.57
C GLU A 96 -23.54 33.75 13.62
N ARG A 97 -23.66 34.08 12.33
CA ARG A 97 -24.41 33.27 11.34
C ARG A 97 -23.59 32.24 10.60
N THR A 98 -22.27 32.14 10.81
CA THR A 98 -21.40 31.19 10.08
C THR A 98 -20.68 30.23 11.03
N ALA A 99 -21.32 29.79 12.11
CA ALA A 99 -20.89 28.57 12.78
C ALA A 99 -21.15 27.38 11.81
N PRO A 100 -20.14 26.55 11.49
CA PRO A 100 -20.40 25.40 10.65
C PRO A 100 -21.47 24.53 11.30
N ASP A 101 -22.46 24.14 10.51
CA ASP A 101 -23.55 23.26 10.93
C ASP A 101 -22.93 21.91 11.34
N LEU A 102 -22.76 21.71 12.63
CA LEU A 102 -22.03 20.55 13.21
C LEU A 102 -22.81 19.25 13.04
N ASP A 103 -24.14 19.32 12.86
CA ASP A 103 -25.01 18.16 12.70
C ASP A 103 -24.89 17.54 11.29
N ARG A 104 -24.49 18.33 10.29
CA ARG A 104 -24.22 17.84 8.91
C ARG A 104 -22.90 17.09 8.76
N LEU A 105 -22.06 17.04 9.78
CA LEU A 105 -20.76 16.37 9.71
C LEU A 105 -20.87 14.84 9.82
N ASP A 106 -22.00 14.31 10.24
CA ASP A 106 -22.17 12.87 10.47
C ASP A 106 -22.61 12.08 9.21
N ASP A 107 -23.10 12.74 8.15
CA ASP A 107 -23.62 12.05 6.96
C ASP A 107 -22.59 11.83 5.81
N ASP A 108 -21.40 12.46 5.85
CA ASP A 108 -20.47 12.52 4.71
C ASP A 108 -19.12 11.78 4.94
N PHE A 109 -19.06 10.80 5.85
CA PHE A 109 -17.78 10.15 6.22
C PHE A 109 -17.06 9.45 5.08
N GLY A 110 -17.79 8.83 4.14
CA GLY A 110 -17.19 8.18 2.98
C GLY A 110 -16.44 9.18 2.09
N ASP A 111 -17.04 10.33 1.87
CA ASP A 111 -16.46 11.41 1.07
C ASP A 111 -15.23 12.03 1.74
N ASP A 112 -15.21 12.17 3.06
CA ASP A 112 -14.07 12.73 3.79
C ASP A 112 -12.84 11.78 3.75
N ILE A 113 -13.06 10.47 3.86
CA ILE A 113 -11.98 9.49 3.68
C ILE A 113 -11.46 9.53 2.25
N LEU A 114 -12.34 9.62 1.25
CA LEU A 114 -11.94 9.72 -0.14
C LEU A 114 -11.13 10.99 -0.42
N ARG A 115 -11.56 12.15 0.12
CA ARG A 115 -10.80 13.42 0.05
C ARG A 115 -9.42 13.26 0.70
N LEU A 116 -9.35 12.59 1.86
CA LEU A 116 -8.08 12.34 2.55
C LEU A 116 -7.16 11.46 1.71
N ILE A 117 -7.67 10.39 1.09
CA ILE A 117 -6.92 9.52 0.17
C ILE A 117 -6.32 10.34 -0.98
N PHE A 118 -7.13 11.13 -1.67
CA PHE A 118 -6.64 11.96 -2.79
C PHE A 118 -5.64 13.03 -2.35
N THR A 119 -5.76 13.53 -1.13
CA THR A 119 -4.83 14.52 -0.58
C THR A 119 -3.49 13.89 -0.21
N THR A 120 -3.49 12.76 0.50
CA THR A 120 -2.25 12.08 0.92
C THR A 120 -1.47 11.50 -0.25
N CYS A 121 -2.17 11.09 -1.32
CA CYS A 121 -1.58 10.55 -2.54
C CYS A 121 -1.37 11.61 -3.63
N HIS A 122 -1.38 12.90 -3.30
CA HIS A 122 -1.24 13.98 -4.28
C HIS A 122 0.11 13.92 -5.02
N PRO A 123 0.15 14.03 -6.37
CA PRO A 123 1.39 13.91 -7.15
C PRO A 123 2.43 15.01 -6.88
N VAL A 124 2.08 16.09 -6.20
CA VAL A 124 3.03 17.11 -5.71
C VAL A 124 4.02 16.53 -4.71
N LEU A 125 3.67 15.42 -4.06
CA LEU A 125 4.53 14.70 -3.13
C LEU A 125 5.35 13.64 -3.85
N SER A 126 6.57 13.37 -3.38
CA SER A 126 7.35 12.20 -3.85
C SER A 126 6.66 10.89 -3.49
N PRO A 127 6.94 9.78 -4.21
CA PRO A 127 6.36 8.46 -3.89
C PRO A 127 6.55 8.07 -2.42
N GLU A 128 7.75 8.25 -1.86
CA GLU A 128 8.07 7.90 -0.47
C GLU A 128 7.31 8.79 0.53
N ALA A 129 7.07 10.05 0.18
CA ALA A 129 6.30 10.97 1.02
C ALA A 129 4.81 10.61 0.99
N ARG A 130 4.26 10.24 -0.18
CA ARG A 130 2.89 9.75 -0.33
C ARG A 130 2.67 8.48 0.50
N VAL A 131 3.58 7.50 0.39
CA VAL A 131 3.51 6.25 1.17
C VAL A 131 3.52 6.52 2.67
N ALA A 132 4.51 7.31 3.16
CA ALA A 132 4.62 7.61 4.59
C ALA A 132 3.38 8.34 5.13
N LEU A 133 2.89 9.34 4.38
CA LEU A 133 1.73 10.12 4.79
C LEU A 133 0.43 9.29 4.75
N THR A 134 0.26 8.42 3.75
CA THR A 134 -0.89 7.52 3.63
C THR A 134 -0.92 6.51 4.77
N LEU A 135 0.19 5.88 5.10
CA LEU A 135 0.26 4.95 6.22
C LEU A 135 -0.01 5.65 7.56
N ARG A 136 0.47 6.88 7.72
CA ARG A 136 0.25 7.67 8.92
C ARG A 136 -1.22 8.06 9.10
N LEU A 137 -1.84 8.65 8.08
CA LEU A 137 -3.16 9.29 8.18
C LEU A 137 -4.34 8.34 7.87
N LEU A 138 -4.13 7.38 6.98
CA LEU A 138 -5.15 6.40 6.58
C LEU A 138 -4.91 5.02 7.21
N GLY A 139 -3.64 4.63 7.35
CA GLY A 139 -3.23 3.39 8.03
C GLY A 139 -3.36 3.47 9.55
N GLY A 140 -3.25 4.67 10.12
CA GLY A 140 -3.22 4.87 11.56
C GLY A 140 -1.92 4.39 12.23
N LEU A 141 -0.85 4.17 11.42
CA LEU A 141 0.42 3.68 11.92
C LEU A 141 1.21 4.78 12.64
N ALA A 142 1.92 4.39 13.69
CA ALA A 142 2.88 5.26 14.37
C ALA A 142 4.13 5.47 13.50
N THR A 143 4.86 6.57 13.74
CA THR A 143 6.06 6.92 12.96
C THR A 143 7.14 5.84 13.05
N ASP A 144 7.34 5.26 14.23
CA ASP A 144 8.29 4.17 14.49
C ASP A 144 7.85 2.85 13.79
N GLU A 145 6.53 2.57 13.71
CA GLU A 145 6.02 1.42 12.97
C GLU A 145 6.33 1.55 11.46
N ILE A 146 6.10 2.74 10.88
CA ILE A 146 6.44 3.02 9.49
C ILE A 146 7.96 2.93 9.28
N ALA A 147 8.76 3.49 10.18
CA ALA A 147 10.22 3.46 10.12
C ALA A 147 10.75 2.02 10.14
N ARG A 148 10.24 1.18 11.04
CA ARG A 148 10.55 -0.26 11.09
C ARG A 148 10.14 -0.98 9.80
N ALA A 149 8.96 -0.65 9.27
CA ALA A 149 8.45 -1.27 8.05
C ALA A 149 9.32 -0.97 6.81
N PHE A 150 9.96 0.17 6.74
CA PHE A 150 10.82 0.57 5.63
C PHE A 150 12.32 0.53 5.94
N LEU A 151 12.70 0.04 7.13
CA LEU A 151 14.09 -0.05 7.61
C LEU A 151 14.87 1.26 7.46
N VAL A 152 14.22 2.35 7.82
CA VAL A 152 14.82 3.67 7.86
C VAL A 152 14.77 4.24 9.29
N PRO A 153 15.67 5.18 9.66
CA PRO A 153 15.58 5.83 10.95
C PRO A 153 14.22 6.54 11.18
N GLU A 154 13.69 6.48 12.39
CA GLU A 154 12.41 7.14 12.74
C GLU A 154 12.42 8.63 12.40
N ALA A 155 13.54 9.32 12.66
CA ALA A 155 13.71 10.72 12.31
C ALA A 155 13.53 10.99 10.80
N THR A 156 13.88 10.03 9.93
CA THR A 156 13.68 10.13 8.48
C THR A 156 12.20 10.13 8.11
N ILE A 157 11.42 9.23 8.70
CA ILE A 157 9.97 9.18 8.48
C ILE A 157 9.29 10.42 9.07
N ALA A 158 9.65 10.83 10.29
CA ALA A 158 9.12 12.04 10.92
C ALA A 158 9.34 13.27 10.01
N GLN A 159 10.55 13.45 9.49
CA GLN A 159 10.87 14.55 8.58
C GLN A 159 10.11 14.46 7.25
N ARG A 160 9.93 13.24 6.69
CA ARG A 160 9.13 13.04 5.47
C ARG A 160 7.69 13.47 5.67
N ILE A 161 7.05 13.05 6.78
CA ILE A 161 5.68 13.41 7.11
C ILE A 161 5.53 14.92 7.30
N VAL A 162 6.43 15.54 8.07
CA VAL A 162 6.42 16.99 8.31
C VAL A 162 6.59 17.77 6.99
N ARG A 163 7.55 17.37 6.14
CA ARG A 163 7.77 18.00 4.84
C ARG A 163 6.57 17.79 3.91
N ALA A 164 5.98 16.59 3.89
CA ALA A 164 4.80 16.29 3.07
C ALA A 164 3.62 17.20 3.44
N LYS A 165 3.30 17.31 4.74
CA LYS A 165 2.25 18.21 5.24
C LYS A 165 2.54 19.68 4.84
N ARG A 166 3.78 20.14 4.99
CA ARG A 166 4.19 21.47 4.59
C ARG A 166 4.03 21.69 3.08
N THR A 167 4.49 20.76 2.25
CA THR A 167 4.37 20.83 0.79
C THR A 167 2.90 20.91 0.35
N LEU A 168 1.99 20.11 0.94
CA LEU A 168 0.56 20.18 0.65
C LEU A 168 -0.03 21.55 1.00
N ARG A 169 0.38 22.14 2.13
CA ARG A 169 -0.06 23.47 2.57
C ARG A 169 0.47 24.57 1.64
N GLU A 170 1.78 24.57 1.34
CA GLU A 170 2.43 25.55 0.48
C GLU A 170 1.89 25.51 -0.96
N ALA A 171 1.59 24.31 -1.47
CA ALA A 171 0.96 24.11 -2.77
C ALA A 171 -0.55 24.38 -2.78
N HIS A 172 -1.15 24.77 -1.64
CA HIS A 172 -2.59 25.04 -1.48
C HIS A 172 -3.45 23.90 -2.03
N VAL A 173 -3.03 22.63 -1.79
CA VAL A 173 -3.77 21.46 -2.27
C VAL A 173 -5.16 21.43 -1.65
N PRO A 174 -6.24 21.48 -2.45
CA PRO A 174 -7.59 21.51 -1.92
C PRO A 174 -7.96 20.15 -1.29
N PHE A 175 -8.71 20.20 -0.18
CA PHE A 175 -9.25 18.99 0.45
C PHE A 175 -10.56 18.59 -0.23
N GLU A 176 -10.46 18.01 -1.43
CA GLU A 176 -11.61 17.63 -2.26
C GLU A 176 -11.33 16.39 -3.09
N VAL A 177 -12.39 15.80 -3.63
CA VAL A 177 -12.30 14.73 -4.62
C VAL A 177 -12.12 15.38 -5.99
N PRO A 178 -11.02 15.11 -6.73
CA PRO A 178 -10.79 15.68 -8.05
C PRO A 178 -11.87 15.24 -9.05
N ARG A 179 -12.13 16.05 -10.09
CA ARG A 179 -13.18 15.80 -11.08
C ARG A 179 -12.60 15.68 -12.50
N GLY A 180 -13.37 15.08 -13.40
CA GLY A 180 -13.01 15.00 -14.82
C GLY A 180 -11.67 14.28 -15.06
N ALA A 181 -10.86 14.80 -15.97
CA ALA A 181 -9.58 14.21 -16.38
C ALA A 181 -8.54 14.15 -15.24
N GLU A 182 -8.57 15.10 -14.32
CA GLU A 182 -7.68 15.12 -13.15
C GLU A 182 -7.93 13.92 -12.24
N ARG A 183 -9.20 13.49 -12.11
CA ARG A 183 -9.56 12.35 -11.27
C ARG A 183 -8.83 11.07 -11.71
N ALA A 184 -8.76 10.79 -13.01
CA ALA A 184 -8.10 9.58 -13.52
C ALA A 184 -6.60 9.57 -13.18
N SER A 185 -5.90 10.68 -13.42
CA SER A 185 -4.46 10.83 -13.08
C SER A 185 -4.22 10.73 -11.57
N ARG A 186 -5.08 11.35 -10.76
CA ARG A 186 -4.98 11.33 -9.30
C ARG A 186 -5.29 9.93 -8.74
N LEU A 187 -6.26 9.23 -9.32
CA LEU A 187 -6.59 7.85 -8.94
C LEU A 187 -5.43 6.90 -9.25
N ALA A 188 -4.76 7.06 -10.39
CA ALA A 188 -3.55 6.29 -10.71
C ALA A 188 -2.47 6.44 -9.61
N SER A 189 -2.27 7.67 -9.11
CA SER A 189 -1.34 7.91 -7.99
C SER A 189 -1.78 7.22 -6.68
N VAL A 190 -3.08 7.14 -6.41
CA VAL A 190 -3.62 6.41 -5.25
C VAL A 190 -3.34 4.92 -5.37
N LEU A 191 -3.65 4.34 -6.54
CA LEU A 191 -3.42 2.91 -6.80
C LEU A 191 -1.93 2.56 -6.69
N GLU A 192 -1.06 3.41 -7.24
CA GLU A 192 0.39 3.25 -7.11
C GLU A 192 0.85 3.20 -5.65
N VAL A 193 0.36 4.11 -4.79
CA VAL A 193 0.74 4.15 -3.38
C VAL A 193 0.30 2.89 -2.65
N ILE A 194 -0.95 2.44 -2.84
CA ILE A 194 -1.46 1.21 -2.21
C ILE A 194 -0.63 0.00 -2.68
N TYR A 195 -0.31 -0.06 -3.97
CA TYR A 195 0.50 -1.13 -4.54
C TYR A 195 1.93 -1.13 -3.99
N LEU A 196 2.56 0.05 -3.83
CA LEU A 196 3.90 0.18 -3.24
C LEU A 196 3.93 -0.30 -1.77
N VAL A 197 2.92 0.07 -0.98
CA VAL A 197 2.77 -0.42 0.41
C VAL A 197 2.67 -1.94 0.43
N PHE A 198 1.85 -2.49 -0.46
CA PHE A 198 1.68 -3.94 -0.57
C PHE A 198 2.98 -4.64 -0.94
N ASN A 199 3.68 -4.16 -1.96
CA ASN A 199 4.92 -4.78 -2.45
C ASN A 199 6.00 -4.83 -1.37
N GLU A 200 6.17 -3.75 -0.59
CA GLU A 200 7.10 -3.74 0.54
C GLU A 200 6.69 -4.74 1.63
N GLY A 201 5.40 -4.91 1.86
CA GLY A 201 4.89 -5.93 2.77
C GLY A 201 5.04 -7.36 2.25
N TYR A 202 4.85 -7.54 0.95
CA TYR A 202 4.85 -8.84 0.30
C TYR A 202 6.26 -9.40 0.07
N SER A 203 7.23 -8.55 -0.27
CA SER A 203 8.64 -8.89 -0.49
C SER A 203 9.49 -7.75 0.02
N ALA A 204 9.98 -7.89 1.24
CA ALA A 204 10.77 -6.83 1.88
C ALA A 204 12.08 -6.59 1.12
N THR A 205 12.30 -5.35 0.70
CA THR A 205 13.47 -4.98 -0.11
C THR A 205 14.80 -5.07 0.63
N ALA A 206 14.76 -5.08 1.98
CA ALA A 206 15.96 -5.17 2.82
C ALA A 206 15.63 -5.75 4.20
N GLY A 207 16.66 -6.19 4.94
CA GLY A 207 16.57 -6.68 6.32
C GLY A 207 16.55 -8.19 6.45
N ASP A 208 16.23 -8.65 7.65
CA ASP A 208 16.26 -10.06 8.01
C ASP A 208 14.93 -10.79 7.72
N ASP A 209 13.82 -10.05 7.65
CA ASP A 209 12.53 -10.62 7.30
C ASP A 209 12.29 -10.56 5.80
N TRP A 210 11.71 -11.63 5.24
CA TRP A 210 11.39 -11.70 3.83
C TRP A 210 10.04 -11.07 3.48
N ALA A 211 9.12 -11.02 4.42
CA ALA A 211 7.79 -10.42 4.26
C ALA A 211 7.35 -9.70 5.52
N ARG A 212 6.50 -8.70 5.36
CA ARG A 212 5.88 -7.89 6.44
C ARG A 212 4.36 -7.95 6.30
N PRO A 213 3.71 -9.02 6.78
CA PRO A 213 2.29 -9.27 6.57
C PRO A 213 1.37 -8.11 6.97
N ALA A 214 1.73 -7.37 8.03
CA ALA A 214 0.95 -6.23 8.50
C ALA A 214 0.78 -5.13 7.43
N LEU A 215 1.83 -4.83 6.64
CA LEU A 215 1.72 -3.89 5.52
C LEU A 215 0.80 -4.40 4.41
N CYS A 216 0.82 -5.72 4.13
CA CYS A 216 -0.09 -6.33 3.17
C CYS A 216 -1.55 -6.19 3.66
N GLU A 217 -1.81 -6.42 4.95
CA GLU A 217 -3.14 -6.28 5.55
C GLU A 217 -3.65 -4.84 5.44
N ASP A 218 -2.80 -3.85 5.74
CA ASP A 218 -3.14 -2.43 5.59
C ASP A 218 -3.41 -2.05 4.12
N ALA A 219 -2.60 -2.51 3.18
CA ALA A 219 -2.82 -2.26 1.76
C ALA A 219 -4.12 -2.90 1.26
N VAL A 220 -4.43 -4.14 1.64
CA VAL A 220 -5.70 -4.82 1.32
C VAL A 220 -6.88 -4.05 1.91
N ARG A 221 -6.77 -3.58 3.16
CA ARG A 221 -7.81 -2.77 3.81
C ARG A 221 -8.05 -1.46 3.05
N LEU A 222 -7.00 -0.74 2.68
CA LEU A 222 -7.08 0.50 1.90
C LEU A 222 -7.70 0.26 0.51
N ALA A 223 -7.32 -0.82 -0.18
CA ALA A 223 -7.89 -1.17 -1.48
C ALA A 223 -9.40 -1.49 -1.38
N ARG A 224 -9.84 -2.17 -0.32
CA ARG A 224 -11.27 -2.44 -0.06
C ARG A 224 -12.05 -1.16 0.18
N VAL A 225 -11.56 -0.29 1.05
CA VAL A 225 -12.17 1.02 1.32
C VAL A 225 -12.29 1.81 0.02
N LEU A 226 -11.24 1.85 -0.78
CA LEU A 226 -11.28 2.55 -2.07
C LEU A 226 -12.31 1.94 -3.03
N ALA A 227 -12.43 0.60 -3.08
CA ALA A 227 -13.41 -0.08 -3.93
C ALA A 227 -14.88 0.20 -3.50
N GLU A 228 -15.12 0.40 -2.22
CA GLU A 228 -16.44 0.83 -1.71
C GLU A 228 -16.74 2.29 -2.05
N LEU A 229 -15.75 3.17 -1.99
CA LEU A 229 -15.90 4.61 -2.23
C LEU A 229 -15.96 4.98 -3.72
N VAL A 230 -15.34 4.20 -4.59
CA VAL A 230 -15.33 4.42 -6.05
C VAL A 230 -15.70 3.14 -6.83
N PRO A 231 -16.92 2.61 -6.62
CA PRO A 231 -17.32 1.26 -7.08
C PRO A 231 -17.45 1.10 -8.60
N GLN A 232 -17.33 2.18 -9.37
CA GLN A 232 -17.42 2.16 -10.83
C GLN A 232 -16.04 2.20 -11.53
N GLU A 233 -14.96 2.24 -10.77
CA GLU A 233 -13.60 2.32 -11.31
C GLU A 233 -12.99 0.92 -11.45
N PRO A 234 -12.81 0.38 -12.65
CA PRO A 234 -12.40 -1.00 -12.85
C PRO A 234 -11.04 -1.33 -12.26
N GLU A 235 -10.05 -0.43 -12.40
CA GLU A 235 -8.69 -0.66 -11.89
C GLU A 235 -8.59 -0.65 -10.36
N VAL A 236 -9.54 -0.03 -9.66
CA VAL A 236 -9.65 -0.14 -8.20
C VAL A 236 -10.02 -1.58 -7.81
N HIS A 237 -10.97 -2.18 -8.51
CA HIS A 237 -11.33 -3.59 -8.32
C HIS A 237 -10.22 -4.53 -8.79
N GLY A 238 -9.51 -4.18 -9.87
CA GLY A 238 -8.33 -4.90 -10.35
C GLY A 238 -7.22 -4.95 -9.30
N LEU A 239 -6.89 -3.81 -8.70
CA LEU A 239 -5.91 -3.75 -7.60
C LEU A 239 -6.40 -4.54 -6.38
N ALA A 240 -7.64 -4.36 -5.94
CA ALA A 240 -8.18 -5.11 -4.81
C ALA A 240 -8.11 -6.63 -5.05
N ALA A 241 -8.45 -7.08 -6.27
CA ALA A 241 -8.33 -8.47 -6.68
C ALA A 241 -6.89 -8.99 -6.59
N LEU A 242 -5.94 -8.23 -7.13
CA LEU A 242 -4.52 -8.57 -7.11
C LEU A 242 -4.02 -8.73 -5.67
N LEU A 243 -4.30 -7.75 -4.81
CA LEU A 243 -3.82 -7.75 -3.43
C LEU A 243 -4.44 -8.88 -2.60
N GLU A 244 -5.74 -9.15 -2.76
CA GLU A 244 -6.42 -10.25 -2.07
C GLU A 244 -5.85 -11.62 -2.48
N ILE A 245 -5.71 -11.87 -3.79
CA ILE A 245 -5.18 -13.13 -4.31
C ILE A 245 -3.73 -13.32 -3.87
N GLN A 246 -2.89 -12.30 -3.96
CA GLN A 246 -1.50 -12.39 -3.50
C GLN A 246 -1.41 -12.61 -1.99
N SER A 247 -2.24 -11.92 -1.19
CA SER A 247 -2.27 -12.08 0.27
C SER A 247 -2.69 -13.48 0.70
N SER A 248 -3.50 -14.19 -0.10
CA SER A 248 -3.92 -15.55 0.20
C SER A 248 -2.76 -16.52 0.42
N ARG A 249 -1.61 -16.21 -0.18
CA ARG A 249 -0.41 -17.06 -0.14
C ARG A 249 0.55 -16.73 1.01
N LEU A 250 0.38 -15.61 1.73
CA LEU A 250 1.35 -15.12 2.71
C LEU A 250 1.79 -16.20 3.70
N ARG A 251 0.84 -17.00 4.21
CA ARG A 251 1.11 -18.10 5.16
C ARG A 251 1.85 -19.28 4.53
N ALA A 252 1.78 -19.46 3.21
CA ALA A 252 2.44 -20.54 2.48
C ALA A 252 3.81 -20.14 1.92
N ARG A 253 4.15 -18.86 1.97
CA ARG A 253 5.40 -18.30 1.45
C ARG A 253 6.57 -18.45 2.43
N LEU A 254 6.28 -18.72 3.69
CA LEU A 254 7.27 -18.84 4.76
C LEU A 254 7.24 -20.26 5.35
N GLY A 255 8.41 -20.84 5.48
CA GLY A 255 8.61 -22.05 6.22
C GLY A 255 8.66 -21.83 7.74
N PRO A 256 8.82 -22.90 8.52
CA PRO A 256 8.79 -22.84 9.99
C PRO A 256 9.85 -21.94 10.62
N ALA A 257 11.02 -21.81 9.99
CA ALA A 257 12.12 -20.95 10.42
C ALA A 257 12.10 -19.56 9.74
N GLY A 258 11.03 -19.21 9.01
CA GLY A 258 10.90 -17.97 8.27
C GLY A 258 11.65 -17.95 6.94
N GLU A 259 12.12 -19.12 6.47
CA GLU A 259 12.75 -19.27 5.15
C GLU A 259 11.73 -19.09 4.03
N PRO A 260 12.13 -18.46 2.89
CA PRO A 260 11.24 -18.28 1.76
C PRO A 260 10.94 -19.60 1.06
N ILE A 261 9.66 -19.84 0.77
CA ILE A 261 9.19 -20.99 -0.03
C ILE A 261 8.81 -20.44 -1.41
N LEU A 262 9.45 -20.97 -2.47
CA LEU A 262 9.19 -20.58 -3.85
C LEU A 262 7.77 -20.96 -4.28
N LEU A 263 7.19 -20.23 -5.24
CA LEU A 263 5.79 -20.38 -5.64
C LEU A 263 5.39 -21.82 -6.00
N LEU A 264 6.25 -22.52 -6.70
CA LEU A 264 6.00 -23.90 -7.15
C LEU A 264 6.09 -24.91 -6.00
N ASP A 265 6.82 -24.59 -4.93
CA ASP A 265 7.01 -25.43 -3.76
C ASP A 265 5.98 -25.14 -2.65
N GLN A 266 5.13 -24.13 -2.85
CA GLN A 266 4.11 -23.77 -1.87
C GLN A 266 2.99 -24.80 -1.82
N TYR A 267 2.66 -25.24 -0.59
CA TYR A 267 1.52 -26.11 -0.36
C TYR A 267 0.20 -25.31 -0.50
N ARG A 268 -0.48 -25.45 -1.63
CA ARG A 268 -1.66 -24.65 -2.02
C ARG A 268 -2.86 -24.78 -1.07
N ALA A 269 -2.99 -25.91 -0.35
CA ALA A 269 -4.02 -26.05 0.68
C ALA A 269 -3.86 -25.06 1.86
N ARG A 270 -2.68 -24.46 2.04
CA ARG A 270 -2.43 -23.40 3.02
C ARG A 270 -2.82 -22.00 2.52
N TRP A 271 -3.20 -21.86 1.25
CA TRP A 271 -3.65 -20.59 0.71
C TRP A 271 -5.04 -20.26 1.26
N ASP A 272 -5.25 -19.01 1.64
CA ASP A 272 -6.53 -18.55 2.23
C ASP A 272 -7.63 -18.52 1.15
N GLN A 273 -8.54 -19.49 1.25
CA GLN A 273 -9.64 -19.66 0.30
C GLN A 273 -10.66 -18.52 0.34
N LEU A 274 -10.78 -17.81 1.47
CA LEU A 274 -11.67 -16.65 1.57
C LEU A 274 -11.10 -15.49 0.76
N LEU A 275 -9.80 -15.22 0.91
CA LEU A 275 -9.11 -14.17 0.14
C LEU A 275 -9.13 -14.50 -1.37
N ILE A 276 -8.90 -15.77 -1.77
CA ILE A 276 -9.02 -16.18 -3.17
C ILE A 276 -10.42 -15.87 -3.72
N ARG A 277 -11.47 -16.30 -3.02
CA ARG A 277 -12.85 -16.07 -3.49
C ARG A 277 -13.18 -14.58 -3.59
N ARG A 278 -12.77 -13.77 -2.64
CA ARG A 278 -12.96 -12.32 -2.68
C ARG A 278 -12.22 -11.69 -3.84
N GLY A 279 -10.96 -12.05 -4.02
CA GLY A 279 -10.14 -11.54 -5.12
C GLY A 279 -10.69 -11.93 -6.49
N LEU A 280 -11.13 -13.17 -6.67
CA LEU A 280 -11.76 -13.60 -7.93
C LEU A 280 -13.07 -12.85 -8.22
N LYS A 281 -13.90 -12.58 -7.19
CA LYS A 281 -15.11 -11.76 -7.34
C LYS A 281 -14.78 -10.30 -7.69
N ALA A 282 -13.72 -9.73 -7.10
CA ALA A 282 -13.28 -8.38 -7.44
C ALA A 282 -12.73 -8.31 -8.87
N LEU A 283 -12.00 -9.34 -9.33
CA LEU A 283 -11.53 -9.46 -10.72
C LEU A 283 -12.71 -9.50 -11.70
N GLU A 284 -13.72 -10.35 -11.45
CA GLU A 284 -14.94 -10.41 -12.26
C GLU A 284 -15.62 -9.03 -12.32
N ARG A 285 -15.68 -8.31 -11.19
CA ARG A 285 -16.23 -6.95 -11.17
C ARG A 285 -15.44 -5.98 -12.03
N ALA A 286 -14.10 -6.03 -11.99
CA ALA A 286 -13.24 -5.22 -12.84
C ALA A 286 -13.49 -5.50 -14.34
N GLU A 287 -13.59 -6.77 -14.71
CA GLU A 287 -13.85 -7.20 -16.09
C GLU A 287 -15.23 -6.71 -16.59
N VAL A 288 -16.29 -6.86 -15.77
CA VAL A 288 -17.65 -6.38 -16.09
C VAL A 288 -17.70 -4.86 -16.28
N LEU A 289 -16.88 -4.11 -15.55
CA LEU A 289 -16.74 -2.65 -15.68
C LEU A 289 -15.89 -2.22 -16.90
N GLY A 290 -15.42 -3.17 -17.71
CA GLY A 290 -14.60 -2.88 -18.90
C GLY A 290 -13.09 -2.75 -18.61
N GLY A 291 -12.64 -3.15 -17.43
CA GLY A 291 -11.22 -3.07 -17.01
C GLY A 291 -10.32 -4.20 -17.49
N ALA A 292 -10.79 -5.06 -18.42
CA ALA A 292 -10.02 -6.22 -18.88
C ALA A 292 -8.59 -5.90 -19.40
N TYR A 293 -8.35 -4.65 -19.78
CA TYR A 293 -7.06 -4.16 -20.29
C TYR A 293 -6.36 -3.19 -19.33
N GLY A 294 -6.81 -3.10 -18.08
CA GLY A 294 -6.13 -2.30 -17.07
C GLY A 294 -4.92 -3.03 -16.48
N PRO A 295 -3.80 -2.34 -16.17
CA PRO A 295 -2.58 -2.98 -15.71
C PRO A 295 -2.73 -3.78 -14.41
N TYR A 296 -3.52 -3.31 -13.44
CA TYR A 296 -3.77 -4.07 -12.21
C TYR A 296 -4.73 -5.24 -12.44
N THR A 297 -5.73 -5.05 -13.31
CA THR A 297 -6.67 -6.13 -13.68
C THR A 297 -5.95 -7.27 -14.40
N VAL A 298 -5.03 -6.97 -15.32
CA VAL A 298 -4.21 -7.99 -16.02
C VAL A 298 -3.29 -8.70 -15.01
N GLN A 299 -2.64 -8.01 -14.10
CA GLN A 299 -1.83 -8.62 -13.05
C GLN A 299 -2.68 -9.51 -12.11
N ALA A 300 -3.90 -9.07 -11.78
CA ALA A 300 -4.84 -9.89 -11.01
C ALA A 300 -5.26 -11.15 -11.76
N ALA A 301 -5.47 -11.07 -13.08
CA ALA A 301 -5.78 -12.21 -13.93
C ALA A 301 -4.62 -13.23 -13.96
N ILE A 302 -3.36 -12.77 -14.02
CA ILE A 302 -2.16 -13.62 -13.89
C ILE A 302 -2.17 -14.32 -12.52
N ALA A 303 -2.37 -13.58 -11.44
CA ALA A 303 -2.45 -14.15 -10.09
C ALA A 303 -3.61 -15.16 -9.96
N ALA A 304 -4.76 -14.90 -10.61
CA ALA A 304 -5.92 -15.78 -10.65
C ALA A 304 -5.64 -17.12 -11.36
N CYS A 305 -4.76 -17.17 -12.38
CA CYS A 305 -4.36 -18.42 -13.00
C CYS A 305 -3.69 -19.35 -11.97
N HIS A 306 -2.84 -18.81 -11.10
CA HIS A 306 -2.23 -19.59 -10.01
C HIS A 306 -3.24 -20.00 -8.94
N ALA A 307 -4.18 -19.11 -8.59
CA ALA A 307 -5.13 -19.35 -7.51
C ALA A 307 -6.24 -20.34 -7.90
N ARG A 308 -6.55 -20.47 -9.19
CA ARG A 308 -7.54 -21.44 -9.72
C ARG A 308 -6.96 -22.84 -9.84
N ALA A 309 -5.67 -22.98 -10.06
CA ALA A 309 -5.01 -24.26 -10.17
C ALA A 309 -4.86 -24.94 -8.80
N THR A 310 -5.22 -26.21 -8.67
CA THR A 310 -5.15 -26.96 -7.41
C THR A 310 -3.74 -27.48 -7.14
N SER A 311 -2.90 -27.62 -8.18
CA SER A 311 -1.51 -27.98 -8.10
C SER A 311 -0.63 -27.07 -9.01
N PRO A 312 0.68 -27.02 -8.82
CA PRO A 312 1.61 -26.26 -9.68
C PRO A 312 1.51 -26.67 -11.15
N GLU A 313 1.32 -27.96 -11.43
CA GLU A 313 1.27 -28.56 -12.76
C GLU A 313 0.00 -28.16 -13.54
N GLU A 314 -1.09 -27.87 -12.82
CA GLU A 314 -2.37 -27.41 -13.42
C GLU A 314 -2.39 -25.91 -13.73
N THR A 315 -1.30 -25.19 -13.43
CA THR A 315 -1.23 -23.76 -13.73
C THR A 315 -1.25 -23.51 -15.24
N ASP A 316 -2.20 -22.72 -15.71
CA ASP A 316 -2.34 -22.36 -17.13
C ASP A 316 -1.26 -21.35 -17.57
N TRP A 317 -0.07 -21.85 -17.81
CA TRP A 317 1.07 -21.06 -18.24
C TRP A 317 0.88 -20.44 -19.62
N THR A 318 0.12 -21.09 -20.51
CA THR A 318 -0.20 -20.53 -21.83
C THR A 318 -1.04 -19.26 -21.69
N ARG A 319 -2.03 -19.27 -20.82
CA ARG A 319 -2.81 -18.06 -20.50
C ARG A 319 -1.97 -16.99 -19.83
N ILE A 320 -1.07 -17.38 -18.91
CA ILE A 320 -0.17 -16.44 -18.25
C ILE A 320 0.75 -15.75 -19.25
N THR A 321 1.30 -16.45 -20.25
CA THR A 321 2.11 -15.82 -21.30
C THR A 321 1.34 -14.78 -22.09
N ALA A 322 0.11 -15.09 -22.52
CA ALA A 322 -0.74 -14.15 -23.24
C ALA A 322 -1.08 -12.89 -22.39
N LEU A 323 -1.29 -13.08 -21.07
CA LEU A 323 -1.53 -11.96 -20.16
C LEU A 323 -0.26 -11.10 -19.95
N TYR A 324 0.93 -11.70 -19.90
CA TYR A 324 2.18 -10.93 -19.86
C TYR A 324 2.48 -10.21 -21.18
N ASP A 325 2.12 -10.78 -22.33
CA ASP A 325 2.23 -10.09 -23.62
C ASP A 325 1.36 -8.84 -23.65
N ALA A 326 0.13 -8.92 -23.11
CA ALA A 326 -0.76 -7.77 -22.96
C ALA A 326 -0.18 -6.75 -21.95
N LEU A 327 0.33 -7.21 -20.81
CA LEU A 327 0.88 -6.33 -19.77
C LEU A 327 2.13 -5.57 -20.27
N ALA A 328 2.99 -6.24 -21.06
CA ALA A 328 4.17 -5.62 -21.66
C ALA A 328 3.83 -4.47 -22.63
N GLN A 329 2.67 -4.57 -23.32
CA GLN A 329 2.17 -3.48 -24.18
C GLN A 329 1.57 -2.33 -23.35
N LEU A 330 0.86 -2.65 -22.26
CA LEU A 330 0.21 -1.66 -21.38
C LEU A 330 1.21 -0.89 -20.52
N THR A 331 2.21 -1.60 -20.00
CA THR A 331 3.19 -1.07 -19.06
C THR A 331 4.58 -1.57 -19.43
N PRO A 332 5.21 -1.02 -20.48
CA PRO A 332 6.57 -1.40 -20.87
C PRO A 332 7.53 -1.21 -19.70
N SER A 333 8.13 -2.33 -19.24
CA SER A 333 9.07 -2.31 -18.11
C SER A 333 9.99 -3.53 -18.18
N PRO A 334 11.30 -3.36 -17.92
CA PRO A 334 12.23 -4.50 -17.86
C PRO A 334 11.82 -5.56 -16.82
N VAL A 335 11.14 -5.17 -15.74
CA VAL A 335 10.62 -6.10 -14.74
C VAL A 335 9.44 -6.92 -15.29
N VAL A 336 8.57 -6.30 -16.09
CA VAL A 336 7.49 -7.02 -16.77
C VAL A 336 8.07 -8.01 -17.79
N GLU A 337 9.09 -7.60 -18.56
CA GLU A 337 9.79 -8.47 -19.50
C GLU A 337 10.48 -9.65 -18.80
N LEU A 338 11.12 -9.43 -17.64
CA LEU A 338 11.69 -10.51 -16.85
C LEU A 338 10.64 -11.54 -16.45
N ASN A 339 9.49 -11.09 -15.93
CA ASN A 339 8.40 -11.98 -15.55
C ASN A 339 7.74 -12.66 -16.77
N ARG A 340 7.68 -11.97 -17.91
CA ARG A 340 7.26 -12.55 -19.19
C ARG A 340 8.19 -13.71 -19.59
N GLY A 341 9.50 -13.51 -19.48
CA GLY A 341 10.49 -14.57 -19.70
C GLY A 341 10.29 -15.79 -18.80
N VAL A 342 9.93 -15.58 -17.52
CA VAL A 342 9.57 -16.69 -16.62
C VAL A 342 8.35 -17.45 -17.13
N ALA A 343 7.30 -16.75 -17.54
CA ALA A 343 6.08 -17.37 -18.06
C ALA A 343 6.36 -18.18 -19.34
N TYR A 344 7.16 -17.63 -20.24
CA TYR A 344 7.59 -18.32 -21.47
C TYR A 344 8.44 -19.56 -21.16
N ALA A 345 9.35 -19.47 -20.19
CA ALA A 345 10.14 -20.63 -19.78
C ALA A 345 9.28 -21.76 -19.22
N MET A 346 8.21 -21.42 -18.51
CA MET A 346 7.28 -22.39 -17.93
C MET A 346 6.37 -23.01 -19.00
N ALA A 347 5.95 -22.24 -20.01
CA ALA A 347 5.04 -22.69 -21.06
C ALA A 347 5.78 -23.45 -22.20
N PHE A 348 6.96 -22.98 -22.59
CA PHE A 348 7.65 -23.40 -23.81
C PHE A 348 9.09 -23.90 -23.57
N GLY A 349 9.51 -23.96 -22.32
CA GLY A 349 10.83 -24.43 -21.91
C GLY A 349 11.85 -23.32 -21.66
N PRO A 350 12.93 -23.65 -20.90
CA PRO A 350 13.88 -22.66 -20.39
C PRO A 350 14.65 -21.90 -21.48
N ALA A 351 14.83 -22.48 -22.67
CA ALA A 351 15.46 -21.81 -23.80
C ALA A 351 14.63 -20.59 -24.27
N ALA A 352 13.31 -20.75 -24.38
CA ALA A 352 12.42 -19.67 -24.76
C ALA A 352 12.42 -18.52 -23.72
N GLY A 353 12.57 -18.87 -22.44
CA GLY A 353 12.75 -17.87 -21.39
C GLY A 353 14.05 -17.09 -21.52
N LEU A 354 15.19 -17.76 -21.82
CA LEU A 354 16.48 -17.10 -22.01
C LEU A 354 16.48 -16.13 -23.17
N GLU A 355 15.83 -16.42 -24.29
CA GLU A 355 15.70 -15.51 -25.42
C GLU A 355 15.09 -14.15 -25.03
N ILE A 356 14.18 -14.14 -24.05
CA ILE A 356 13.55 -12.92 -23.54
C ILE A 356 14.41 -12.22 -22.48
N VAL A 357 15.05 -12.98 -21.57
CA VAL A 357 15.72 -12.35 -20.43
C VAL A 357 17.19 -12.00 -20.69
N ASP A 358 17.86 -12.64 -21.65
CA ASP A 358 19.26 -12.35 -21.97
C ASP A 358 19.49 -10.89 -22.41
N PRO A 359 18.64 -10.27 -23.26
CA PRO A 359 18.78 -8.87 -23.63
C PRO A 359 18.66 -7.90 -22.43
N LEU A 360 17.97 -8.30 -21.35
CA LEU A 360 17.80 -7.45 -20.17
C LEU A 360 19.10 -7.21 -19.39
N GLN A 361 20.17 -7.96 -19.66
CA GLN A 361 21.48 -7.76 -19.02
C GLN A 361 22.10 -6.41 -19.43
N ASP A 362 21.76 -5.90 -20.60
CA ASP A 362 22.24 -4.63 -21.13
C ASP A 362 21.41 -3.43 -20.62
N GLU A 363 20.24 -3.69 -20.02
CA GLU A 363 19.35 -2.66 -19.47
C GLU A 363 19.94 -2.03 -18.19
N PRO A 364 20.20 -0.71 -18.17
CA PRO A 364 20.77 -0.04 -17.00
C PRO A 364 19.97 -0.25 -15.70
N ALA A 365 18.64 -0.28 -15.79
CA ALA A 365 17.76 -0.47 -14.65
C ALA A 365 17.85 -1.87 -14.03
N MET A 366 18.36 -2.86 -14.77
CA MET A 366 18.47 -4.25 -14.34
C MET A 366 19.84 -4.62 -13.77
N ARG A 367 20.84 -3.74 -13.84
CA ARG A 367 22.22 -4.03 -13.41
C ARG A 367 22.33 -4.41 -11.94
N GLU A 368 21.57 -3.76 -11.08
CA GLU A 368 21.53 -4.00 -9.63
C GLU A 368 20.30 -4.84 -9.21
N TYR A 369 19.51 -5.32 -10.17
CA TYR A 369 18.29 -6.05 -9.89
C TYR A 369 18.57 -7.55 -9.76
N TYR A 370 18.73 -8.03 -8.53
CA TYR A 370 19.19 -9.40 -8.21
C TYR A 370 18.32 -10.51 -8.81
N LEU A 371 17.03 -10.25 -9.10
CA LEU A 371 16.14 -11.24 -9.68
C LEU A 371 16.51 -11.60 -11.12
N LEU A 372 17.14 -10.72 -11.89
CA LEU A 372 17.57 -11.04 -13.24
C LEU A 372 18.60 -12.19 -13.26
N PRO A 373 19.74 -12.11 -12.56
CA PRO A 373 20.67 -13.24 -12.51
C PRO A 373 20.06 -14.47 -11.81
N ALA A 374 19.17 -14.31 -10.83
CA ALA A 374 18.52 -15.44 -10.17
C ALA A 374 17.60 -16.24 -11.13
N VAL A 375 16.83 -15.55 -11.97
CA VAL A 375 15.96 -16.16 -13.00
C VAL A 375 16.80 -16.81 -14.11
N ARG A 376 17.84 -16.12 -14.60
CA ARG A 376 18.75 -16.69 -15.60
C ARG A 376 19.42 -17.96 -15.09
N ALA A 377 19.84 -17.98 -13.85
CA ALA A 377 20.42 -19.16 -13.21
C ALA A 377 19.46 -20.36 -13.20
N ASP A 378 18.18 -20.12 -12.93
CA ASP A 378 17.17 -21.19 -12.96
C ASP A 378 17.04 -21.81 -14.37
N PHE A 379 17.01 -20.97 -15.42
CA PHE A 379 16.92 -21.45 -16.80
C PHE A 379 18.20 -22.18 -17.23
N LEU A 380 19.37 -21.64 -16.89
CA LEU A 380 20.67 -22.26 -17.20
C LEU A 380 20.81 -23.61 -16.52
N ALA A 381 20.40 -23.73 -15.25
CA ALA A 381 20.43 -25.01 -14.53
C ALA A 381 19.53 -26.08 -15.19
N LYS A 382 18.29 -25.68 -15.60
CA LYS A 382 17.36 -26.55 -16.32
C LYS A 382 17.88 -26.99 -17.69
N LEU A 383 18.78 -26.22 -18.30
CA LEU A 383 19.46 -26.56 -19.56
C LEU A 383 20.77 -27.35 -19.36
N GLY A 384 21.12 -27.73 -18.12
CA GLY A 384 22.36 -28.44 -17.79
C GLY A 384 23.63 -27.57 -17.78
N ARG A 385 23.49 -26.24 -17.91
CA ARG A 385 24.60 -25.26 -17.87
C ARG A 385 24.94 -24.87 -16.42
N SER A 386 25.30 -25.89 -15.61
CA SER A 386 25.39 -25.79 -14.13
C SER A 386 26.43 -24.78 -13.67
N GLU A 387 27.60 -24.65 -14.35
CA GLU A 387 28.62 -23.68 -13.94
C GLU A 387 28.20 -22.24 -14.17
N GLU A 388 27.53 -21.94 -15.29
CA GLU A 388 26.98 -20.62 -15.56
C GLU A 388 25.84 -20.30 -14.61
N ALA A 389 24.97 -21.26 -14.31
CA ALA A 389 23.90 -21.09 -13.32
C ALA A 389 24.46 -20.75 -11.93
N ARG A 390 25.55 -21.40 -11.52
CA ARG A 390 26.21 -21.12 -10.24
C ARG A 390 26.74 -19.69 -10.17
N GLN A 391 27.42 -19.23 -11.23
CA GLN A 391 27.97 -17.87 -11.31
C GLN A 391 26.85 -16.81 -11.20
N GLU A 392 25.73 -17.03 -11.88
CA GLU A 392 24.57 -16.14 -11.81
C GLU A 392 23.92 -16.15 -10.41
N LEU A 393 23.84 -17.28 -9.71
CA LEU A 393 23.36 -17.34 -8.32
C LEU A 393 24.28 -16.58 -7.35
N GLU A 394 25.60 -16.72 -7.50
CA GLU A 394 26.59 -16.00 -6.69
C GLU A 394 26.50 -14.48 -6.95
N ARG A 395 26.30 -14.07 -8.21
CA ARG A 395 26.05 -12.69 -8.59
C ARG A 395 24.75 -12.15 -7.94
N ALA A 396 23.66 -12.91 -8.03
CA ALA A 396 22.38 -12.55 -7.42
C ALA A 396 22.51 -12.39 -5.89
N ALA A 397 23.22 -13.30 -5.22
CA ALA A 397 23.49 -13.23 -3.79
C ALA A 397 24.29 -11.98 -3.38
N GLY A 398 25.19 -11.50 -4.25
CA GLY A 398 25.94 -10.26 -4.03
C GLY A 398 25.08 -8.98 -4.17
N LEU A 399 24.02 -9.03 -4.98
CA LEU A 399 23.16 -7.88 -5.26
C LEU A 399 22.01 -7.72 -4.25
N THR A 400 21.49 -8.82 -3.68
CA THR A 400 20.36 -8.71 -2.75
C THR A 400 20.76 -8.10 -1.42
N ARG A 401 19.90 -7.21 -0.88
CA ARG A 401 20.03 -6.61 0.46
C ARG A 401 19.26 -7.38 1.53
N ASN A 402 18.47 -8.40 1.13
CA ASN A 402 17.73 -9.23 2.06
C ASN A 402 18.57 -10.45 2.48
N ALA A 403 18.75 -10.66 3.78
CA ALA A 403 19.59 -11.70 4.32
C ALA A 403 19.04 -13.12 4.01
N ARG A 404 17.72 -13.32 4.08
CA ARG A 404 17.07 -14.61 3.80
C ARG A 404 17.21 -15.00 2.33
N GLU A 405 17.03 -14.05 1.42
CA GLU A 405 17.24 -14.29 -0.01
C GLU A 405 18.69 -14.63 -0.32
N ARG A 406 19.64 -13.92 0.27
CA ARG A 406 21.07 -14.20 0.10
C ARG A 406 21.40 -15.61 0.52
N THR A 407 20.91 -16.05 1.69
CA THR A 407 21.12 -17.42 2.17
C THR A 407 20.58 -18.45 1.18
N LEU A 408 19.33 -18.28 0.73
CA LEU A 408 18.70 -19.17 -0.24
C LEU A 408 19.50 -19.26 -1.56
N LEU A 409 19.96 -18.13 -2.09
CA LEU A 409 20.74 -18.08 -3.34
C LEU A 409 22.10 -18.79 -3.20
N ILE A 410 22.79 -18.61 -2.06
CA ILE A 410 24.05 -19.28 -1.75
C ILE A 410 23.85 -20.81 -1.64
N GLU A 411 22.82 -21.26 -0.93
CA GLU A 411 22.49 -22.67 -0.79
C GLU A 411 22.20 -23.32 -2.15
N ARG A 412 21.44 -22.66 -3.01
CA ARG A 412 21.17 -23.08 -4.38
C ARG A 412 22.47 -23.18 -5.22
N ALA A 413 23.36 -22.18 -5.12
CA ALA A 413 24.65 -22.20 -5.81
C ALA A 413 25.54 -23.38 -5.37
N GLN A 414 25.52 -23.70 -4.05
CA GLN A 414 26.27 -24.82 -3.49
C GLN A 414 25.70 -26.18 -3.93
N SER A 415 24.37 -26.30 -4.10
CA SER A 415 23.75 -27.55 -4.54
C SER A 415 24.17 -27.92 -5.96
N LEU A 416 24.40 -26.93 -6.84
CA LEU A 416 24.90 -27.18 -8.21
C LEU A 416 26.35 -27.65 -8.29
N LYS A 417 27.16 -27.50 -7.23
CA LYS A 417 28.55 -28.05 -7.16
C LYS A 417 28.61 -29.56 -6.88
N ARG A 418 27.50 -30.14 -6.40
CA ARG A 418 27.44 -31.53 -5.94
C ARG A 418 26.93 -32.49 -7.01
N VAL A 419 26.55 -32.00 -8.15
CA VAL A 419 26.10 -32.73 -9.34
C VAL A 419 27.20 -32.66 -10.40
#